data_71b034f1285ed779e6f7f463f7265fd5
#
_entry.id   71b034f1285ed779e6f7f463f7265fd5
#
_cell.length_a   1.000
_cell.length_b   1.000
_cell.length_c   1.000
_cell.angle_alpha   90.00
_cell.angle_beta   90.00
_cell.angle_gamma   90.00
#
_symmetry.space_group_name_H-M   'P 1'
#
loop_
_entity.id
_entity.type
_entity.pdbx_description
1 polymer ?
#
loop_
_entity_poly.entity_id
_entity_poly.type
_entity_poly.pdbx_seq_one_letter_code
_entity_poly.pdbx_strand_id
1 'polypeptide(L)' 'MEKYEYYTYVYDTAGFTGGKVDANKLGTEINQLGNSGWELVSSVSTNKANGYTRSIVCFFKRRISL' A
#
# COMPACT_ATOMS: atom_id res chain seq x y z
N MET A 1 -0.77 -4.32 27.81
CA MET A 1 -0.86 -3.27 26.79
C MET A 1 -0.75 -3.87 25.41
N GLU A 2 -1.63 -3.49 24.50
CA GLU A 2 -1.58 -4.00 23.14
C GLU A 2 -0.40 -3.40 22.39
N LYS A 3 0.24 -4.23 21.59
CA LYS A 3 1.36 -3.81 20.76
C LYS A 3 1.06 -4.17 19.32
N TYR A 4 1.56 -3.34 18.42
CA TYR A 4 1.34 -3.50 16.99
C TYR A 4 2.67 -3.44 16.26
N GLU A 5 2.76 -4.16 15.15
CA GLU A 5 3.82 -3.98 14.18
C GLU A 5 3.24 -3.32 12.96
N TYR A 6 4.07 -2.61 12.22
CA TYR A 6 3.63 -1.82 11.08
C TYR A 6 4.39 -2.22 9.83
N TYR A 7 3.70 -2.18 8.71
CA TYR A 7 4.28 -2.50 7.43
C TYR A 7 3.91 -1.41 6.42
N THR A 8 4.90 -0.92 5.70
CA THR A 8 4.70 0.09 4.67
C THR A 8 4.83 -0.57 3.31
N TYR A 9 3.76 -0.54 2.54
CA TYR A 9 3.74 -1.09 1.19
C TYR A 9 3.66 0.06 0.19
N VAL A 10 4.55 0.05 -0.80
CA VAL A 10 4.57 1.07 -1.83
C VAL A 10 4.12 0.46 -3.14
N TYR A 11 3.01 0.95 -3.67
CA TYR A 11 2.53 0.61 -5.01
C TYR A 11 3.04 1.66 -5.97
N ASP A 12 3.85 1.25 -6.93
CA ASP A 12 4.46 2.17 -7.88
C ASP A 12 3.80 1.98 -9.23
N THR A 13 3.33 3.07 -9.83
CA THR A 13 2.69 3.03 -11.14
C THR A 13 3.68 3.19 -12.29
N ALA A 14 4.99 3.23 -11.99
CA ALA A 14 6.01 3.31 -13.03
C ALA A 14 5.85 2.15 -14.00
N GLY A 15 5.90 2.47 -15.31
CA GLY A 15 5.71 1.45 -16.32
C GLY A 15 4.28 1.34 -16.83
N PHE A 16 3.33 1.97 -16.16
CA PHE A 16 1.95 2.02 -16.64
C PHE A 16 1.72 3.30 -17.41
N THR A 17 1.04 3.20 -18.54
CA THR A 17 0.76 4.34 -19.40
C THR A 17 -0.04 5.39 -18.62
N GLY A 18 0.48 6.61 -18.62
CA GLY A 18 -0.20 7.73 -17.95
C GLY A 18 -0.16 7.69 -16.45
N GLY A 19 0.63 6.81 -15.84
CA GLY A 19 0.75 6.72 -14.40
C GLY A 19 -0.52 6.30 -13.70
N LYS A 20 -1.37 5.54 -14.38
CA LYS A 20 -2.65 5.13 -13.83
C LYS A 20 -2.49 4.01 -12.82
N VAL A 21 -3.34 4.03 -11.81
CA VAL A 21 -3.38 2.98 -10.80
C VAL A 21 -4.25 1.84 -11.32
N ASP A 22 -3.71 0.63 -11.28
CA ASP A 22 -4.49 -0.56 -11.58
C ASP A 22 -5.16 -1.01 -10.28
N ALA A 23 -6.44 -0.67 -10.14
CA ALA A 23 -7.17 -0.94 -8.91
C ALA A 23 -7.28 -2.44 -8.62
N ASN A 24 -7.38 -3.26 -9.66
CA ASN A 24 -7.48 -4.70 -9.47
C ASN A 24 -6.18 -5.27 -8.91
N LYS A 25 -5.05 -4.83 -9.45
CA LYS A 25 -3.75 -5.28 -8.97
C LYS A 25 -3.50 -4.79 -7.55
N LEU A 26 -3.77 -3.53 -7.29
CA LEU A 26 -3.59 -2.97 -5.96
C LEU A 26 -4.48 -3.67 -4.95
N GLY A 27 -5.74 -3.90 -5.32
CA GLY A 27 -6.67 -4.62 -4.45
C GLY A 27 -6.21 -6.02 -4.11
N THR A 28 -5.64 -6.73 -5.10
CA THR A 28 -5.10 -8.07 -4.87
C THR A 28 -3.96 -8.03 -3.86
N GLU A 29 -3.07 -7.05 -3.99
CA GLU A 29 -1.95 -6.90 -3.06
C GLU A 29 -2.44 -6.61 -1.65
N ILE A 30 -3.41 -5.71 -1.52
CA ILE A 30 -3.98 -5.36 -0.21
C ILE A 30 -4.66 -6.57 0.41
N ASN A 31 -5.38 -7.34 -0.40
CA ASN A 31 -6.08 -8.53 0.10
C ASN A 31 -5.10 -9.60 0.55
N GLN A 32 -3.97 -9.76 -0.14
CA GLN A 32 -2.95 -10.70 0.28
C GLN A 32 -2.39 -10.32 1.64
N LEU A 33 -2.16 -9.03 1.86
CA LEU A 33 -1.69 -8.56 3.16
C LEU A 33 -2.75 -8.78 4.24
N GLY A 34 -4.02 -8.52 3.91
CA GLY A 34 -5.12 -8.77 4.83
C GLY A 34 -5.23 -10.23 5.23
N ASN A 35 -4.98 -11.14 4.28
CA ASN A 35 -5.01 -12.57 4.57
C ASN A 35 -3.90 -12.98 5.54
N SER A 36 -2.84 -12.18 5.62
CA SER A 36 -1.75 -12.42 6.56
C SER A 36 -1.96 -11.68 7.89
N GLY A 37 -3.12 -11.10 8.08
CA GLY A 37 -3.48 -10.44 9.32
C GLY A 37 -3.21 -8.94 9.35
N TRP A 38 -2.75 -8.37 8.23
CA TRP A 38 -2.47 -6.94 8.16
C TRP A 38 -3.75 -6.15 7.94
N GLU A 39 -3.87 -5.04 8.64
CA GLU A 39 -5.00 -4.12 8.52
C GLU A 39 -4.50 -2.82 7.91
N LEU A 40 -5.16 -2.37 6.84
CA LEU A 40 -4.82 -1.10 6.21
C LEU A 40 -5.27 0.05 7.12
N VAL A 41 -4.32 0.88 7.52
CA VAL A 41 -4.60 2.00 8.42
C VAL A 41 -4.82 3.27 7.61
N SER A 42 -3.97 3.50 6.61
CA SER A 42 -4.00 4.74 5.86
C SER A 42 -3.23 4.57 4.58
N SER A 43 -3.47 5.46 3.63
CA SER A 43 -2.70 5.50 2.40
C SER A 43 -2.55 6.94 1.95
N VAL A 44 -1.48 7.19 1.20
CA VAL A 44 -1.22 8.52 0.65
C VAL A 44 -0.67 8.34 -0.75
N SER A 45 -1.08 9.21 -1.65
CA SER A 45 -0.62 9.20 -3.03
C SER A 45 0.46 10.27 -3.19
N THR A 46 1.56 9.90 -3.84
CA THR A 46 2.65 10.83 -4.12
C THR A 46 2.90 10.86 -5.62
N ASN A 47 3.26 12.04 -6.13
CA ASN A 47 3.62 12.21 -7.53
C ASN A 47 5.12 12.33 -7.66
N LYS A 48 5.66 11.72 -8.72
CA LYS A 48 7.06 11.94 -9.07
C LYS A 48 7.25 13.35 -9.63
N ALA A 49 8.49 13.79 -9.71
CA ALA A 49 8.80 15.16 -10.07
C ALA A 49 8.25 15.58 -11.43
N ASN A 50 8.15 14.65 -12.38
CA ASN A 50 7.65 14.95 -13.71
C ASN A 50 6.14 14.82 -13.85
N GLY A 51 5.44 14.41 -12.80
CA GLY A 51 3.99 14.26 -12.81
C GLY A 51 3.45 13.07 -13.60
N TYR A 52 4.30 12.31 -14.24
CA TYR A 52 3.84 11.18 -15.06
C TYR A 52 3.70 9.88 -14.29
N THR A 53 4.35 9.76 -13.16
CA THR A 53 4.26 8.58 -12.32
C THR A 53 3.81 8.98 -10.95
N ARG A 54 3.17 8.04 -10.28
CA ARG A 54 2.76 8.26 -8.90
C ARG A 54 2.98 6.97 -8.12
N SER A 55 3.12 7.12 -6.84
CA SER A 55 3.19 5.99 -5.94
C SER A 55 2.08 6.13 -4.92
N ILE A 56 1.56 5.01 -4.50
CA ILE A 56 0.61 4.96 -3.39
C ILE A 56 1.30 4.25 -2.25
N VAL A 57 1.46 4.96 -1.15
CA VAL A 57 2.09 4.41 0.05
C VAL A 57 0.99 3.99 0.99
N CYS A 58 0.97 2.71 1.32
CA CYS A 58 -0.07 2.14 2.17
C CYS A 58 0.56 1.71 3.49
N PHE A 59 -0.07 2.11 4.57
CA PHE A 59 0.41 1.80 5.91
C PHE A 59 -0.51 0.77 6.53
N PHE A 60 0.08 -0.33 6.99
CA PHE A 60 -0.64 -1.43 7.60
C PHE A 60 -0.16 -1.63 9.02
N LYS A 61 -1.05 -2.17 9.85
CA LYS A 61 -0.68 -2.59 11.19
C LYS A 61 -1.19 -4.00 11.43
N ARG A 62 -0.55 -4.66 12.37
CA ARG A 62 -0.98 -5.98 12.80
C ARG A 62 -0.64 -6.13 14.27
N ARG A 63 -1.58 -6.65 15.04
CA ARG A 63 -1.36 -6.85 16.46
C ARG A 63 -0.31 -7.92 16.67
N ILE A 64 0.65 -7.62 17.53
CA ILE A 64 1.66 -8.59 17.91
C ILE A 64 1.05 -9.52 18.95
N SER A 65 1.08 -10.81 18.63
CA SER A 65 0.60 -11.83 19.55
C SER A 65 1.75 -12.25 20.46
N LEU A 66 1.55 -12.14 21.74
CA LEU A 66 2.58 -12.50 22.73
C LEU A 66 2.30 -13.85 23.35
#